data_9fbaf61dabe87f9785a915a95e2ae4e5
#
_entry.id   9fbaf61dabe87f9785a915a95e2ae4e5
#
_cell.length_a   1.000
_cell.length_b   1.000
_cell.length_c   1.000
_cell.angle_alpha   90.00
_cell.angle_beta   90.00
_cell.angle_gamma   90.00
#
_symmetry.space_group_name_H-M   'P 1'
#
loop_
_entity.id
_entity.type
_entity.pdbx_description
1 polymer ?
#
loop_
_entity_poly.entity_id
_entity_poly.type
_entity_poly.pdbx_seq_one_letter_code
_entity_poly.pdbx_strand_id
1 'polypeptide(L)'
;MYKRQAPGAQAAGAPTPEAAAAAAPDIPVANVKAHLSQFSTIAANNGGNRAHGRPGYKASVDYVKAKLDAAGYTTTLQQFTSNGATGYNLIADWPGGDPNKVLMAGAHLDSVSSGAGINDNGSGSAAVLETALAVSRAGYQPDKHLRFAWWGAEELGLIGSKYYVNNLPSAERSKLSGYLNFDMIGSPNAGYFVYDDDPVIEKTFKDYFAGLNVPTEIETEGDGRSDHAPFKNVGVPVGGLFTGAGYTKSAAQAQKWGGTAGQAFDRCYHSSCDNLSNINDTALDRNSDAAAHAVWTLSSGTGEPPTGEGVFSNTTDVAIPDAGAAVTSSVAVTGRTGNAPAALQVGVDIKHTYRGDLVVDLLAPDGSAYRLKNSSSGDSADNVITTYTVNASSEVANGSWKLRVQDVARQDTGYIDSWKLTF
;
A
#
# COMPACT_ATOMS: atom_id res chain seq x y z
N MET A 1 -2.99 -72.08 13.33
CA MET A 1 -3.24 -70.81 14.05
C MET A 1 -2.50 -69.67 13.35
N TYR A 2 -3.14 -68.91 12.48
CA TYR A 2 -2.60 -67.74 11.83
C TYR A 2 -3.04 -66.50 12.60
N LYS A 3 -2.10 -65.75 13.20
CA LYS A 3 -2.36 -64.43 13.78
C LYS A 3 -2.45 -63.40 12.66
N ARG A 4 -3.60 -62.74 12.52
CA ARG A 4 -3.77 -61.53 11.68
C ARG A 4 -3.12 -60.35 12.40
N GLN A 5 -2.14 -59.68 11.72
CA GLN A 5 -1.65 -58.37 12.10
C GLN A 5 -2.68 -57.32 11.66
N ALA A 6 -3.01 -56.38 12.55
CA ALA A 6 -3.81 -55.20 12.25
C ALA A 6 -2.96 -54.15 11.52
N PRO A 7 -3.52 -53.36 10.59
CA PRO A 7 -2.78 -52.30 9.94
C PRO A 7 -2.52 -51.14 10.90
N GLY A 8 -1.27 -50.69 10.93
CA GLY A 8 -0.84 -49.52 11.72
C GLY A 8 -1.52 -48.26 11.24
N ALA A 9 -2.03 -47.46 12.18
CA ALA A 9 -2.53 -46.13 11.93
C ALA A 9 -1.37 -45.23 11.51
N GLN A 10 -1.45 -44.66 10.29
CA GLN A 10 -0.57 -43.57 9.86
C GLN A 10 -0.87 -42.36 10.72
N ALA A 11 0.13 -41.84 11.42
CA ALA A 11 0.05 -40.57 12.11
C ALA A 11 -0.17 -39.44 11.07
N ALA A 12 -1.24 -38.69 11.26
CA ALA A 12 -1.44 -37.44 10.49
C ALA A 12 -0.25 -36.50 10.73
N GLY A 13 0.39 -36.10 9.64
CA GLY A 13 1.49 -35.13 9.70
C GLY A 13 1.00 -33.85 10.38
N ALA A 14 1.82 -33.30 11.26
CA ALA A 14 1.60 -31.99 11.84
C ALA A 14 1.49 -30.96 10.70
N PRO A 15 0.58 -29.96 10.82
CA PRO A 15 0.51 -28.89 9.83
C PRO A 15 1.85 -28.17 9.79
N THR A 16 2.38 -27.97 8.58
CA THR A 16 3.53 -27.09 8.35
C THR A 16 3.20 -25.70 8.85
N PRO A 17 4.11 -25.00 9.55
CA PRO A 17 3.87 -23.61 9.92
C PRO A 17 3.60 -22.79 8.67
N GLU A 18 2.47 -22.12 8.60
CA GLU A 18 2.18 -21.10 7.60
C GLU A 18 3.27 -20.02 7.72
N ALA A 19 4.02 -19.81 6.65
CA ALA A 19 5.10 -18.83 6.66
C ALA A 19 4.46 -17.45 6.87
N ALA A 20 4.86 -16.75 7.93
CA ALA A 20 4.46 -15.37 8.15
C ALA A 20 4.76 -14.55 6.89
N ALA A 21 3.78 -13.78 6.40
CA ALA A 21 3.97 -12.91 5.25
C ALA A 21 5.18 -12.01 5.52
N ALA A 22 6.20 -12.08 4.65
CA ALA A 22 7.38 -11.26 4.82
C ALA A 22 7.01 -9.78 4.70
N ALA A 23 7.51 -8.94 5.61
CA ALA A 23 7.37 -7.49 5.49
C ALA A 23 7.96 -7.01 4.15
N ALA A 24 7.40 -5.94 3.57
CA ALA A 24 7.97 -5.33 2.38
C ALA A 24 9.42 -4.90 2.67
N PRO A 25 10.36 -5.18 1.75
CA PRO A 25 11.72 -4.72 1.91
C PRO A 25 11.81 -3.20 1.75
N ASP A 26 12.79 -2.61 2.40
CA ASP A 26 13.26 -1.26 2.11
C ASP A 26 13.67 -1.15 0.62
N ILE A 27 13.27 -0.07 -0.03
CA ILE A 27 13.62 0.24 -1.43
C ILE A 27 14.73 1.29 -1.43
N PRO A 28 16.01 0.90 -1.54
CA PRO A 28 17.08 1.86 -1.41
C PRO A 28 16.95 2.99 -2.45
N VAL A 29 16.81 4.22 -2.01
CA VAL A 29 16.67 5.38 -2.89
C VAL A 29 17.80 5.49 -3.90
N ALA A 30 18.99 5.02 -3.55
CA ALA A 30 20.14 4.96 -4.46
C ALA A 30 19.87 4.10 -5.69
N ASN A 31 19.14 3.00 -5.56
CA ASN A 31 18.76 2.13 -6.67
C ASN A 31 17.71 2.83 -7.57
N VAL A 32 16.70 3.46 -6.97
CA VAL A 32 15.69 4.25 -7.71
C VAL A 32 16.38 5.36 -8.50
N LYS A 33 17.33 6.10 -7.88
CA LYS A 33 18.12 7.15 -8.53
C LYS A 33 19.03 6.61 -9.64
N ALA A 34 19.50 5.38 -9.55
CA ALA A 34 20.26 4.74 -10.63
C ALA A 34 19.38 4.56 -11.88
N HIS A 35 18.09 4.21 -11.71
CA HIS A 35 17.14 4.15 -12.81
C HIS A 35 16.85 5.55 -13.38
N LEU A 36 16.67 6.58 -12.52
CA LEU A 36 16.50 7.97 -12.96
C LEU A 36 17.70 8.45 -13.77
N SER A 37 18.92 8.14 -13.32
CA SER A 37 20.16 8.47 -14.05
C SER A 37 20.19 7.82 -15.43
N GLN A 38 19.70 6.59 -15.53
CA GLN A 38 19.60 5.90 -16.82
C GLN A 38 18.54 6.56 -17.73
N PHE A 39 17.37 6.95 -17.21
CA PHE A 39 16.36 7.69 -17.98
C PHE A 39 16.89 9.04 -18.45
N SER A 40 17.63 9.74 -17.62
CA SER A 40 18.31 11.00 -18.00
C SER A 40 19.33 10.77 -19.12
N THR A 41 20.13 9.71 -19.04
CA THR A 41 21.09 9.32 -20.07
C THR A 41 20.40 8.96 -21.39
N ILE A 42 19.30 8.19 -21.29
CA ILE A 42 18.48 7.83 -22.47
C ILE A 42 17.94 9.10 -23.12
N ALA A 43 17.34 10.02 -22.35
CA ALA A 43 16.84 11.28 -22.89
C ALA A 43 17.94 12.09 -23.59
N ALA A 44 19.09 12.27 -22.93
CA ALA A 44 20.22 13.02 -23.47
C ALA A 44 20.71 12.44 -24.82
N ASN A 45 20.78 11.12 -24.95
CA ASN A 45 21.23 10.43 -26.15
C ASN A 45 20.18 10.39 -27.26
N ASN A 46 18.93 10.80 -26.99
CA ASN A 46 17.80 10.66 -27.91
C ASN A 46 17.02 11.99 -28.08
N GLY A 47 17.70 13.11 -28.12
CA GLY A 47 17.09 14.41 -28.40
C GLY A 47 16.49 15.12 -27.19
N GLY A 48 16.94 14.78 -25.98
CA GLY A 48 16.63 15.49 -24.73
C GLY A 48 15.31 15.11 -24.07
N ASN A 49 14.59 14.11 -24.60
CA ASN A 49 13.30 13.71 -24.04
C ASN A 49 13.01 12.21 -24.21
N ARG A 50 11.94 11.74 -23.54
CA ARG A 50 11.42 10.39 -23.62
C ARG A 50 9.96 10.38 -24.11
N ALA A 51 9.59 11.39 -24.93
CA ALA A 51 8.22 11.61 -25.37
C ALA A 51 7.73 10.50 -26.31
N HIS A 52 6.41 10.25 -26.28
CA HIS A 52 5.75 9.33 -27.20
C HIS A 52 6.16 9.56 -28.66
N GLY A 53 6.42 8.47 -29.39
CA GLY A 53 6.85 8.53 -30.78
C GLY A 53 8.30 8.98 -31.00
N ARG A 54 9.05 9.26 -29.94
CA ARG A 54 10.47 9.61 -30.00
C ARG A 54 11.36 8.43 -29.62
N PRO A 55 12.61 8.39 -30.09
CA PRO A 55 13.55 7.29 -29.80
C PRO A 55 13.81 7.10 -28.30
N GLY A 56 13.83 8.20 -27.51
CA GLY A 56 14.04 8.15 -26.07
C GLY A 56 12.95 7.36 -25.34
N TYR A 57 11.70 7.45 -25.78
CA TYR A 57 10.63 6.64 -25.23
C TYR A 57 10.88 5.14 -25.45
N LYS A 58 11.11 4.73 -26.70
CA LYS A 58 11.35 3.32 -27.01
C LYS A 58 12.58 2.77 -26.28
N ALA A 59 13.64 3.56 -26.18
CA ALA A 59 14.84 3.18 -25.45
C ALA A 59 14.58 3.02 -23.93
N SER A 60 13.68 3.83 -23.36
CA SER A 60 13.22 3.66 -21.97
C SER A 60 12.44 2.37 -21.79
N VAL A 61 11.53 2.05 -22.71
CA VAL A 61 10.78 0.78 -22.70
C VAL A 61 11.73 -0.42 -22.79
N ASP A 62 12.73 -0.37 -23.68
CA ASP A 62 13.71 -1.45 -23.84
C ASP A 62 14.58 -1.63 -22.56
N TYR A 63 14.97 -0.53 -21.93
CA TYR A 63 15.72 -0.58 -20.69
C TYR A 63 14.92 -1.25 -19.56
N VAL A 64 13.69 -0.81 -19.31
CA VAL A 64 12.83 -1.38 -18.27
C VAL A 64 12.54 -2.85 -18.56
N LYS A 65 12.19 -3.19 -19.80
CA LYS A 65 11.94 -4.57 -20.24
C LYS A 65 13.15 -5.47 -19.98
N ALA A 66 14.34 -5.04 -20.35
CA ALA A 66 15.56 -5.83 -20.15
C ALA A 66 15.84 -6.12 -18.66
N LYS A 67 15.55 -5.16 -17.77
CA LYS A 67 15.67 -5.35 -16.30
C LYS A 67 14.68 -6.39 -15.79
N LEU A 68 13.44 -6.33 -16.25
CA LEU A 68 12.36 -7.25 -15.83
C LEU A 68 12.58 -8.67 -16.38
N ASP A 69 12.97 -8.80 -17.66
CA ASP A 69 13.30 -10.11 -18.24
C ASP A 69 14.44 -10.79 -17.46
N ALA A 70 15.49 -10.03 -17.11
CA ALA A 70 16.60 -10.53 -16.31
C ALA A 70 16.19 -10.88 -14.88
N ALA A 71 15.13 -10.29 -14.35
CA ALA A 71 14.59 -10.56 -13.03
C ALA A 71 13.55 -11.70 -13.01
N GLY A 72 13.25 -12.33 -14.15
CA GLY A 72 12.38 -13.50 -14.24
C GLY A 72 10.91 -13.19 -14.47
N TYR A 73 10.57 -11.96 -14.85
CA TYR A 73 9.22 -11.59 -15.25
C TYR A 73 8.87 -12.10 -16.66
N THR A 74 7.60 -12.43 -16.87
CA THR A 74 7.04 -12.57 -18.21
C THR A 74 6.60 -11.20 -18.69
N THR A 75 7.28 -10.66 -19.72
CA THR A 75 7.00 -9.32 -20.22
C THR A 75 6.25 -9.34 -21.53
N THR A 76 5.30 -8.43 -21.69
CA THR A 76 4.50 -8.22 -22.90
C THR A 76 4.58 -6.76 -23.32
N LEU A 77 4.86 -6.52 -24.61
CA LEU A 77 4.73 -5.21 -25.23
C LEU A 77 3.38 -5.12 -25.94
N GLN A 78 2.48 -4.32 -25.38
CA GLN A 78 1.21 -3.99 -26.03
C GLN A 78 1.40 -2.75 -26.90
N GLN A 79 1.39 -2.94 -28.21
CA GLN A 79 1.57 -1.86 -29.18
C GLN A 79 0.25 -1.15 -29.46
N PHE A 80 0.28 0.16 -29.59
CA PHE A 80 -0.83 1.00 -30.03
C PHE A 80 -0.34 2.11 -30.97
N THR A 81 -1.25 2.82 -31.60
CA THR A 81 -0.93 3.96 -32.46
C THR A 81 -1.66 5.20 -31.92
N SER A 82 -0.93 6.31 -31.79
CA SER A 82 -1.46 7.62 -31.43
C SER A 82 -0.72 8.71 -32.18
N ASN A 83 -1.45 9.70 -32.70
CA ASN A 83 -0.88 10.83 -33.47
C ASN A 83 0.08 10.39 -34.59
N GLY A 84 -0.21 9.27 -35.26
CA GLY A 84 0.61 8.73 -36.36
C GLY A 84 1.91 8.08 -35.90
N ALA A 85 2.16 7.94 -34.61
CA ALA A 85 3.33 7.27 -34.05
C ALA A 85 2.95 5.99 -33.30
N THR A 86 3.89 5.05 -33.27
CA THR A 86 3.75 3.82 -32.48
C THR A 86 4.07 4.08 -31.02
N GLY A 87 3.16 3.69 -30.13
CA GLY A 87 3.35 3.65 -28.70
C GLY A 87 3.38 2.20 -28.16
N TYR A 88 3.83 2.05 -26.96
CA TYR A 88 3.94 0.76 -26.27
C TYR A 88 3.48 0.89 -24.83
N ASN A 89 2.70 -0.06 -24.35
CA ASN A 89 2.60 -0.35 -22.93
C ASN A 89 3.51 -1.55 -22.64
N LEU A 90 4.33 -1.47 -21.61
CA LEU A 90 5.09 -2.60 -21.12
C LEU A 90 4.35 -3.19 -19.93
N ILE A 91 3.98 -4.46 -20.01
CA ILE A 91 3.31 -5.22 -18.97
C ILE A 91 4.26 -6.31 -18.50
N ALA A 92 4.40 -6.50 -17.20
CA ALA A 92 5.27 -7.51 -16.59
C ALA A 92 4.50 -8.31 -15.55
N ASP A 93 4.39 -9.61 -15.75
CA ASP A 93 3.72 -10.54 -14.87
C ASP A 93 4.76 -11.30 -14.04
N TRP A 94 4.63 -11.25 -12.71
CA TRP A 94 5.44 -12.05 -11.79
C TRP A 94 4.90 -13.48 -11.75
N PRO A 95 5.76 -14.53 -11.80
CA PRO A 95 5.28 -15.90 -11.73
C PRO A 95 4.74 -16.23 -10.33
N GLY A 96 3.52 -16.73 -10.25
CA GLY A 96 2.84 -17.11 -9.01
C GLY A 96 1.61 -16.25 -8.68
N GLY A 97 1.03 -16.52 -7.53
CA GLY A 97 -0.24 -15.92 -7.09
C GLY A 97 -1.47 -16.41 -7.84
N ASP A 98 -2.65 -16.10 -7.31
CA ASP A 98 -3.94 -16.47 -7.92
C ASP A 98 -4.19 -15.65 -9.20
N PRO A 99 -4.20 -16.25 -10.40
CA PRO A 99 -4.41 -15.53 -11.65
C PRO A 99 -5.83 -14.94 -11.80
N ASN A 100 -6.75 -15.25 -10.88
CA ASN A 100 -8.08 -14.66 -10.83
C ASN A 100 -8.17 -13.46 -9.89
N LYS A 101 -7.08 -13.13 -9.21
CA LYS A 101 -6.97 -11.96 -8.32
C LYS A 101 -5.67 -11.23 -8.64
N VAL A 102 -5.74 -10.25 -9.54
CA VAL A 102 -4.56 -9.54 -10.04
C VAL A 102 -4.45 -8.19 -9.35
N LEU A 103 -3.35 -7.96 -8.62
CA LEU A 103 -2.97 -6.64 -8.16
C LEU A 103 -2.00 -6.03 -9.17
N MET A 104 -2.34 -4.84 -9.68
CA MET A 104 -1.46 -4.10 -10.58
C MET A 104 -0.83 -2.90 -9.90
N ALA A 105 0.42 -2.60 -10.26
CA ALA A 105 1.09 -1.34 -9.93
C ALA A 105 1.70 -0.76 -11.21
N GLY A 106 1.59 0.55 -11.41
CA GLY A 106 2.08 1.15 -12.64
C GLY A 106 2.38 2.64 -12.56
N ALA A 107 3.03 3.11 -13.62
CA ALA A 107 3.41 4.50 -13.83
C ALA A 107 3.56 4.75 -15.34
N HIS A 108 3.41 5.99 -15.80
CA HIS A 108 3.75 6.26 -17.20
C HIS A 108 5.26 6.42 -17.39
N LEU A 109 5.72 6.04 -18.56
CA LEU A 109 7.15 6.01 -18.89
C LEU A 109 7.54 7.09 -19.90
N ASP A 110 6.57 7.66 -20.61
CA ASP A 110 6.84 8.79 -21.49
C ASP A 110 7.03 10.09 -20.69
N SER A 111 7.59 11.07 -21.34
CA SER A 111 7.70 12.45 -20.87
C SER A 111 7.07 13.40 -21.89
N VAL A 112 6.87 14.66 -21.50
CA VAL A 112 6.66 15.72 -22.48
C VAL A 112 7.89 15.88 -23.38
N SER A 113 7.73 16.54 -24.53
CA SER A 113 8.82 16.74 -25.48
C SER A 113 9.83 17.82 -25.06
N SER A 114 9.51 18.62 -24.05
CA SER A 114 10.33 19.75 -23.57
C SER A 114 11.48 19.34 -22.65
N GLY A 115 11.46 18.13 -22.09
CA GLY A 115 12.46 17.69 -21.10
C GLY A 115 12.57 16.19 -20.94
N ALA A 116 13.49 15.78 -20.07
CA ALA A 116 13.74 14.38 -19.77
C ALA A 116 12.63 13.73 -18.95
N GLY A 117 11.79 14.51 -18.25
CA GLY A 117 10.69 13.99 -17.42
C GLY A 117 11.21 13.11 -16.29
N ILE A 118 12.10 13.63 -15.44
CA ILE A 118 12.74 12.82 -14.40
C ILE A 118 11.84 12.68 -13.18
N ASN A 119 11.16 13.74 -12.80
CA ASN A 119 10.09 13.63 -11.79
C ASN A 119 8.78 13.22 -12.46
N ASP A 120 8.43 13.82 -13.58
CA ASP A 120 7.22 13.54 -14.36
C ASP A 120 7.52 12.72 -15.64
N ASN A 121 7.37 11.36 -15.66
CA ASN A 121 7.16 10.49 -14.49
C ASN A 121 8.27 9.42 -14.43
N GLY A 122 9.50 9.88 -14.52
CA GLY A 122 10.66 9.03 -14.23
C GLY A 122 10.62 8.51 -12.79
N SER A 123 10.18 9.36 -11.82
CA SER A 123 10.14 9.02 -10.40
C SER A 123 9.24 7.82 -10.12
N GLY A 124 7.98 7.85 -10.56
CA GLY A 124 7.06 6.73 -10.42
C GLY A 124 7.52 5.50 -11.19
N SER A 125 7.95 5.68 -12.45
CA SER A 125 8.46 4.59 -13.29
C SER A 125 9.67 3.88 -12.68
N ALA A 126 10.60 4.62 -12.06
CA ALA A 126 11.78 4.05 -11.40
C ALA A 126 11.41 3.32 -10.10
N ALA A 127 10.52 3.88 -9.29
CA ALA A 127 10.04 3.26 -8.05
C ALA A 127 9.28 1.95 -8.31
N VAL A 128 8.39 1.95 -9.31
CA VAL A 128 7.68 0.73 -9.73
C VAL A 128 8.66 -0.33 -10.24
N LEU A 129 9.70 0.07 -10.99
CA LEU A 129 10.74 -0.85 -11.46
C LEU A 129 11.52 -1.44 -10.29
N GLU A 130 11.99 -0.61 -9.35
CA GLU A 130 12.77 -1.10 -8.23
C GLU A 130 11.93 -1.97 -7.27
N THR A 131 10.64 -1.66 -7.11
CA THR A 131 9.68 -2.52 -6.38
C THR A 131 9.54 -3.89 -7.06
N ALA A 132 9.39 -3.92 -8.38
CA ALA A 132 9.34 -5.18 -9.12
C ALA A 132 10.66 -5.98 -9.00
N LEU A 133 11.81 -5.31 -9.05
CA LEU A 133 13.11 -5.96 -8.84
C LEU A 133 13.27 -6.47 -7.39
N ALA A 134 12.71 -5.76 -6.41
CA ALA A 134 12.70 -6.20 -5.01
C ALA A 134 11.83 -7.46 -4.81
N VAL A 135 10.67 -7.55 -5.48
CA VAL A 135 9.84 -8.78 -5.53
C VAL A 135 10.68 -9.96 -6.00
N SER A 136 11.44 -9.80 -7.08
CA SER A 136 12.32 -10.85 -7.62
C SER A 136 13.45 -11.19 -6.65
N ARG A 137 14.16 -10.20 -6.12
CA ARG A 137 15.28 -10.43 -5.17
C ARG A 137 14.83 -11.16 -3.90
N ALA A 138 13.64 -10.83 -3.41
CA ALA A 138 13.05 -11.48 -2.24
C ALA A 138 12.51 -12.90 -2.55
N GLY A 139 12.41 -13.30 -3.81
CA GLY A 139 11.72 -14.54 -4.20
C GLY A 139 10.27 -14.55 -3.69
N TYR A 140 9.62 -13.37 -3.67
CA TYR A 140 8.33 -13.16 -3.03
C TYR A 140 7.25 -14.04 -3.65
N GLN A 141 6.45 -14.68 -2.80
CA GLN A 141 5.34 -15.53 -3.18
C GLN A 141 4.02 -14.87 -2.75
N PRO A 142 3.42 -14.03 -3.61
CA PRO A 142 2.16 -13.36 -3.31
C PRO A 142 0.98 -14.33 -3.41
N ASP A 143 -0.09 -14.06 -2.65
CA ASP A 143 -1.35 -14.78 -2.81
C ASP A 143 -2.11 -14.30 -4.07
N LYS A 144 -2.07 -13.00 -4.35
CA LYS A 144 -2.60 -12.45 -5.60
C LYS A 144 -1.52 -12.41 -6.68
N HIS A 145 -1.91 -12.60 -7.93
CA HIS A 145 -1.00 -12.42 -9.05
C HIS A 145 -0.55 -10.95 -9.15
N LEU A 146 0.76 -10.73 -9.19
CA LEU A 146 1.34 -9.39 -9.35
C LEU A 146 1.58 -9.06 -10.80
N ARG A 147 1.09 -7.91 -11.23
CA ARG A 147 1.31 -7.33 -12.56
C ARG A 147 1.83 -5.91 -12.42
N PHE A 148 2.91 -5.60 -13.11
CA PHE A 148 3.47 -4.26 -13.18
C PHE A 148 3.28 -3.69 -14.59
N ALA A 149 3.10 -2.36 -14.70
CA ALA A 149 2.84 -1.73 -15.98
C ALA A 149 3.56 -0.39 -16.12
N TRP A 150 4.09 -0.14 -17.34
CA TRP A 150 4.65 1.15 -17.75
C TRP A 150 3.88 1.62 -18.96
N TRP A 151 3.14 2.71 -18.76
CA TRP A 151 2.24 3.24 -19.79
C TRP A 151 2.98 4.19 -20.72
N GLY A 152 2.49 4.27 -21.95
CA GLY A 152 2.98 5.21 -22.93
C GLY A 152 1.92 6.21 -23.36
N ALA A 153 2.35 7.37 -23.82
CA ALA A 153 1.49 8.45 -24.27
C ALA A 153 0.45 8.90 -23.21
N GLU A 154 0.85 8.87 -21.95
CA GLU A 154 0.07 9.45 -20.85
C GLU A 154 -0.08 10.95 -21.07
N GLU A 155 1.02 11.64 -21.37
CA GLU A 155 1.16 13.07 -21.65
C GLU A 155 0.30 13.59 -22.82
N LEU A 156 -0.26 12.67 -23.58
CA LEU A 156 -1.21 12.95 -24.66
C LEU A 156 -2.68 12.65 -24.27
N GLY A 157 -2.93 12.45 -22.98
CA GLY A 157 -4.24 12.21 -22.41
C GLY A 157 -4.54 10.76 -22.11
N LEU A 158 -3.66 10.08 -21.39
CA LEU A 158 -3.83 8.72 -20.85
C LEU A 158 -4.01 7.65 -21.96
N ILE A 159 -3.35 7.81 -23.11
CA ILE A 159 -3.64 6.99 -24.30
C ILE A 159 -3.32 5.51 -24.04
N GLY A 160 -2.15 5.24 -23.43
CA GLY A 160 -1.69 3.86 -23.22
C GLY A 160 -2.56 3.10 -22.21
N SER A 161 -2.83 3.68 -21.06
CA SER A 161 -3.68 3.06 -20.03
C SER A 161 -5.13 2.91 -20.51
N LYS A 162 -5.69 3.90 -21.20
CA LYS A 162 -7.00 3.79 -21.86
C LYS A 162 -7.02 2.66 -22.88
N TYR A 163 -5.97 2.56 -23.71
CA TYR A 163 -5.86 1.49 -24.69
C TYR A 163 -5.83 0.11 -24.01
N TYR A 164 -5.06 -0.03 -22.94
CA TYR A 164 -5.00 -1.27 -22.17
C TYR A 164 -6.38 -1.65 -21.62
N VAL A 165 -7.03 -0.77 -20.86
CA VAL A 165 -8.32 -1.04 -20.22
C VAL A 165 -9.43 -1.35 -21.22
N ASN A 166 -9.48 -0.60 -22.35
CA ASN A 166 -10.49 -0.77 -23.37
C ASN A 166 -10.32 -2.06 -24.18
N ASN A 167 -9.10 -2.58 -24.29
CA ASN A 167 -8.80 -3.84 -25.01
C ASN A 167 -8.71 -5.04 -24.07
N LEU A 168 -8.84 -4.86 -22.76
CA LEU A 168 -8.87 -5.95 -21.81
C LEU A 168 -10.27 -6.61 -21.83
N PRO A 169 -10.37 -7.92 -22.13
CA PRO A 169 -11.65 -8.63 -22.07
C PRO A 169 -12.31 -8.46 -20.71
N SER A 170 -13.63 -8.37 -20.65
CA SER A 170 -14.37 -8.18 -19.40
C SER A 170 -14.05 -9.25 -18.34
N ALA A 171 -13.84 -10.50 -18.77
CA ALA A 171 -13.43 -11.59 -17.90
C ALA A 171 -12.03 -11.39 -17.31
N GLU A 172 -11.10 -10.76 -18.02
CA GLU A 172 -9.77 -10.42 -17.51
C GLU A 172 -9.83 -9.18 -16.62
N ARG A 173 -10.65 -8.21 -17.00
CA ARG A 173 -10.87 -7.00 -16.20
C ARG A 173 -11.46 -7.28 -14.82
N SER A 174 -12.41 -8.23 -14.74
CA SER A 174 -13.00 -8.64 -13.46
C SER A 174 -12.03 -9.34 -12.49
N LYS A 175 -10.86 -9.74 -12.97
CA LYS A 175 -9.79 -10.31 -12.13
C LYS A 175 -8.94 -9.23 -11.47
N LEU A 176 -8.98 -7.99 -11.96
CA LEU A 176 -8.21 -6.89 -11.36
C LEU A 176 -8.77 -6.56 -9.99
N SER A 177 -8.04 -6.91 -8.95
CA SER A 177 -8.39 -6.64 -7.56
C SER A 177 -7.96 -5.25 -7.08
N GLY A 178 -7.12 -4.55 -7.86
CA GLY A 178 -6.69 -3.19 -7.60
C GLY A 178 -5.62 -2.74 -8.59
N TYR A 179 -5.54 -1.42 -8.78
CA TYR A 179 -4.49 -0.74 -9.54
C TYR A 179 -3.88 0.38 -8.69
N LEU A 180 -2.57 0.31 -8.48
CA LEU A 180 -1.77 1.28 -7.74
C LEU A 180 -1.05 2.19 -8.73
N ASN A 181 -1.29 3.49 -8.66
CA ASN A 181 -0.71 4.48 -9.55
C ASN A 181 0.35 5.32 -8.85
N PHE A 182 1.49 5.50 -9.49
CA PHE A 182 2.59 6.31 -8.97
C PHE A 182 2.99 7.34 -10.00
N ASP A 183 2.67 8.61 -9.72
CA ASP A 183 2.91 9.71 -10.63
C ASP A 183 3.50 10.88 -9.86
N MET A 184 4.69 11.36 -10.30
CA MET A 184 5.41 12.45 -9.66
C MET A 184 5.59 12.26 -8.14
N ILE A 185 6.32 11.23 -7.74
CA ILE A 185 6.51 10.87 -6.33
C ILE A 185 7.81 11.41 -5.72
N GLY A 186 8.51 12.30 -6.41
CA GLY A 186 9.79 12.88 -6.00
C GLY A 186 9.88 14.40 -6.15
N SER A 187 8.77 15.15 -6.12
CA SER A 187 8.76 16.61 -6.35
C SER A 187 9.68 17.38 -5.42
N PRO A 188 10.43 18.39 -5.90
CA PRO A 188 11.46 19.06 -5.10
C PRO A 188 10.91 19.81 -3.89
N ASN A 189 9.70 20.33 -3.96
CA ASN A 189 8.98 20.96 -2.86
C ASN A 189 7.84 20.06 -2.39
N ALA A 190 8.11 18.76 -2.16
CA ALA A 190 7.15 17.70 -2.02
C ALA A 190 6.07 17.93 -0.96
N GLY A 191 4.82 17.56 -1.30
CA GLY A 191 3.76 17.16 -0.38
C GLY A 191 3.69 15.63 -0.25
N TYR A 192 2.79 15.14 0.58
CA TYR A 192 2.48 13.72 0.68
C TYR A 192 0.97 13.55 0.49
N PHE A 193 0.58 13.25 -0.75
CA PHE A 193 -0.81 13.12 -1.15
C PHE A 193 -1.15 11.66 -1.45
N VAL A 194 -2.31 11.23 -0.95
CA VAL A 194 -2.84 9.88 -1.14
C VAL A 194 -4.16 9.97 -1.89
N TYR A 195 -4.37 9.12 -2.88
CA TYR A 195 -5.63 9.02 -3.60
C TYR A 195 -6.71 8.41 -2.69
N ASP A 196 -7.93 8.95 -2.74
CA ASP A 196 -9.07 8.54 -1.91
C ASP A 196 -10.15 7.71 -2.66
N ASP A 197 -9.78 7.12 -3.78
CA ASP A 197 -10.69 6.40 -4.67
C ASP A 197 -11.16 5.04 -4.12
N ASP A 198 -10.30 4.36 -3.37
CA ASP A 198 -10.61 3.09 -2.72
C ASP A 198 -10.16 3.12 -1.26
N PRO A 199 -11.07 2.88 -0.29
CA PRO A 199 -10.76 3.05 1.12
C PRO A 199 -9.71 2.07 1.67
N VAL A 200 -9.57 0.88 1.07
CA VAL A 200 -8.57 -0.11 1.49
C VAL A 200 -7.18 0.31 1.01
N ILE A 201 -7.08 0.73 -0.24
CA ILE A 201 -5.81 1.19 -0.81
C ILE A 201 -5.38 2.50 -0.14
N GLU A 202 -6.30 3.47 0.02
CA GLU A 202 -6.06 4.72 0.73
C GLU A 202 -5.53 4.47 2.14
N LYS A 203 -6.23 3.61 2.90
CA LYS A 203 -5.83 3.26 4.27
C LYS A 203 -4.44 2.65 4.31
N THR A 204 -4.10 1.77 3.37
CA THR A 204 -2.78 1.12 3.30
C THR A 204 -1.66 2.14 3.21
N PHE A 205 -1.80 3.16 2.35
CA PHE A 205 -0.81 4.24 2.24
C PHE A 205 -0.81 5.15 3.47
N LYS A 206 -1.98 5.54 3.97
CA LYS A 206 -2.09 6.38 5.17
C LYS A 206 -1.47 5.73 6.41
N ASP A 207 -1.69 4.45 6.61
CA ASP A 207 -1.10 3.71 7.73
C ASP A 207 0.43 3.65 7.63
N TYR A 208 0.98 3.45 6.44
CA TYR A 208 2.42 3.48 6.20
C TYR A 208 3.02 4.83 6.61
N PHE A 209 2.47 5.94 6.10
CA PHE A 209 2.97 7.28 6.43
C PHE A 209 2.74 7.65 7.90
N ALA A 210 1.64 7.20 8.51
CA ALA A 210 1.39 7.38 9.93
C ALA A 210 2.46 6.67 10.79
N GLY A 211 2.92 5.48 10.37
CA GLY A 211 4.04 4.76 11.00
C GLY A 211 5.35 5.56 10.97
N LEU A 212 5.54 6.40 9.95
CA LEU A 212 6.69 7.32 9.84
C LEU A 212 6.46 8.68 10.53
N ASN A 213 5.30 8.90 11.16
CA ASN A 213 4.85 10.22 11.64
C ASN A 213 4.84 11.30 10.54
N VAL A 214 4.54 10.92 9.31
CA VAL A 214 4.38 11.82 8.17
C VAL A 214 2.88 11.99 7.89
N PRO A 215 2.29 13.15 8.17
CA PRO A 215 0.89 13.40 7.87
C PRO A 215 0.69 13.48 6.36
N THR A 216 -0.42 12.93 5.88
CA THR A 216 -0.83 12.95 4.47
C THR A 216 -2.03 13.88 4.26
N GLU A 217 -2.27 14.27 3.02
CA GLU A 217 -3.50 14.91 2.56
C GLU A 217 -4.09 14.11 1.40
N ILE A 218 -5.39 14.33 1.14
CA ILE A 218 -6.03 13.78 -0.05
C ILE A 218 -5.48 14.47 -1.30
N GLU A 219 -5.23 13.68 -2.32
CA GLU A 219 -4.82 14.18 -3.62
C GLU A 219 -5.99 14.91 -4.31
N THR A 220 -5.76 16.09 -4.86
CA THR A 220 -6.77 16.92 -5.53
C THR A 220 -6.28 17.59 -6.80
N GLU A 221 -4.97 17.70 -7.01
CA GLU A 221 -4.39 18.35 -8.20
C GLU A 221 -4.45 17.45 -9.43
N GLY A 222 -4.19 16.16 -9.25
CA GLY A 222 -4.14 15.13 -10.30
C GLY A 222 -5.38 14.24 -10.37
N ASP A 223 -6.46 14.51 -9.61
CA ASP A 223 -7.66 13.68 -9.60
C ASP A 223 -8.23 13.49 -11.02
N GLY A 224 -8.27 12.22 -11.46
CA GLY A 224 -8.71 11.83 -12.79
C GLY A 224 -7.75 12.21 -13.93
N ARG A 225 -6.55 12.73 -13.64
CA ARG A 225 -5.59 13.22 -14.64
C ARG A 225 -4.40 12.29 -14.88
N SER A 226 -4.30 11.17 -14.19
CA SER A 226 -3.26 10.16 -14.38
C SER A 226 -3.85 8.78 -14.68
N ASP A 227 -3.00 7.79 -14.89
CA ASP A 227 -3.33 6.46 -15.43
C ASP A 227 -4.27 5.61 -14.56
N HIS A 228 -4.59 6.04 -13.33
CA HIS A 228 -5.63 5.42 -12.51
C HIS A 228 -7.04 5.65 -13.09
N ALA A 229 -7.28 6.77 -13.77
CA ALA A 229 -8.61 7.18 -14.21
C ALA A 229 -9.29 6.17 -15.16
N PRO A 230 -8.63 5.58 -16.17
CA PRO A 230 -9.25 4.54 -17.00
C PRO A 230 -9.69 3.30 -16.22
N PHE A 231 -8.94 2.90 -15.18
CA PHE A 231 -9.28 1.77 -14.31
C PHE A 231 -10.46 2.10 -13.40
N LYS A 232 -10.44 3.27 -12.75
CA LYS A 232 -11.57 3.80 -11.96
C LYS A 232 -12.86 3.81 -12.76
N ASN A 233 -12.82 4.31 -14.00
CA ASN A 233 -13.98 4.44 -14.88
C ASN A 233 -14.64 3.11 -15.25
N VAL A 234 -13.96 1.99 -15.09
CA VAL A 234 -14.50 0.63 -15.33
C VAL A 234 -14.71 -0.16 -14.04
N GLY A 235 -14.65 0.50 -12.88
CA GLY A 235 -14.96 -0.07 -11.58
C GLY A 235 -13.85 -0.92 -10.96
N VAL A 236 -12.61 -0.79 -11.41
CA VAL A 236 -11.45 -1.38 -10.73
C VAL A 236 -11.09 -0.50 -9.53
N PRO A 237 -10.89 -1.07 -8.31
CA PRO A 237 -10.36 -0.32 -7.18
C PRO A 237 -9.02 0.33 -7.53
N VAL A 238 -8.87 1.61 -7.27
CA VAL A 238 -7.64 2.35 -7.58
C VAL A 238 -7.16 3.15 -6.38
N GLY A 239 -5.87 3.39 -6.31
CA GLY A 239 -5.25 4.29 -5.36
C GLY A 239 -3.82 4.60 -5.77
N GLY A 240 -3.16 5.45 -5.04
CA GLY A 240 -1.81 5.86 -5.41
C GLY A 240 -1.25 6.97 -4.56
N LEU A 241 -0.08 7.43 -4.97
CA LEU A 241 0.69 8.47 -4.30
C LEU A 241 1.09 9.56 -5.29
N PHE A 242 1.18 10.78 -4.76
CA PHE A 242 1.56 11.97 -5.50
C PHE A 242 2.29 12.95 -4.58
N THR A 243 3.25 13.72 -5.08
CA THR A 243 3.97 14.71 -4.29
C THR A 243 3.73 16.16 -4.69
N GLY A 244 2.81 16.37 -5.63
CA GLY A 244 2.38 17.68 -6.11
C GLY A 244 3.12 18.13 -7.37
N ALA A 245 2.43 18.81 -8.26
CA ALA A 245 2.93 19.37 -9.50
C ALA A 245 2.96 20.93 -9.46
N GLY A 246 2.12 21.55 -10.27
CA GLY A 246 2.09 23.00 -10.47
C GLY A 246 1.36 23.79 -9.37
N TYR A 247 0.58 23.15 -8.52
CA TYR A 247 -0.11 23.84 -7.44
C TYR A 247 0.86 24.42 -6.41
N THR A 248 0.44 25.48 -5.77
CA THR A 248 1.27 26.23 -4.82
C THR A 248 1.14 25.65 -3.41
N LYS A 249 2.28 25.26 -2.81
CA LYS A 249 2.33 24.81 -1.43
C LYS A 249 1.89 25.92 -0.48
N SER A 250 0.89 25.67 0.36
CA SER A 250 0.43 26.60 1.38
C SER A 250 1.39 26.72 2.56
N ALA A 251 1.23 27.75 3.37
CA ALA A 251 2.00 27.91 4.61
C ALA A 251 1.77 26.75 5.60
N ALA A 252 0.54 26.24 5.69
CA ALA A 252 0.20 25.09 6.53
C ALA A 252 0.88 23.80 6.04
N GLN A 253 0.93 23.59 4.72
CA GLN A 253 1.63 22.44 4.13
C GLN A 253 3.16 22.55 4.31
N ALA A 254 3.73 23.75 4.20
CA ALA A 254 5.15 23.97 4.47
C ALA A 254 5.50 23.75 5.96
N GLN A 255 4.61 24.10 6.88
CA GLN A 255 4.76 23.78 8.29
C GLN A 255 4.69 22.26 8.54
N LYS A 256 3.84 21.55 7.81
CA LYS A 256 3.60 20.11 7.92
C LYS A 256 4.74 19.27 7.35
N TRP A 257 5.25 19.64 6.18
CA TRP A 257 6.18 18.81 5.37
C TRP A 257 7.54 19.47 5.11
N GLY A 258 7.74 20.71 5.56
CA GLY A 258 8.91 21.50 5.17
C GLY A 258 8.77 22.09 3.76
N GLY A 259 9.88 22.57 3.22
CA GLY A 259 9.91 23.21 1.91
C GLY A 259 9.48 24.69 1.97
N THR A 260 9.08 25.24 0.81
CA THR A 260 8.83 26.67 0.63
C THR A 260 7.36 26.95 0.33
N ALA A 261 6.68 27.66 1.26
CA ALA A 261 5.33 28.16 1.03
C ALA A 261 5.31 29.21 -0.10
N GLY A 262 4.21 29.27 -0.84
CA GLY A 262 4.04 30.19 -1.95
C GLY A 262 4.76 29.79 -3.24
N GLN A 263 5.40 28.63 -3.27
CA GLN A 263 6.00 28.05 -4.48
C GLN A 263 5.28 26.77 -4.89
N ALA A 264 5.35 26.44 -6.18
CA ALA A 264 4.83 25.18 -6.70
C ALA A 264 5.51 23.99 -6.02
N PHE A 265 4.81 22.83 -5.93
CA PHE A 265 5.41 21.60 -5.47
C PHE A 265 6.53 21.16 -6.43
N ASP A 266 6.30 21.31 -7.75
CA ASP A 266 7.30 21.14 -8.78
C ASP A 266 7.26 22.32 -9.77
N ARG A 267 8.28 23.19 -9.72
CA ARG A 267 8.40 24.33 -10.64
C ARG A 267 8.86 23.92 -12.05
N CYS A 268 9.36 22.71 -12.17
CA CYS A 268 9.84 22.15 -13.44
C CYS A 268 8.82 21.23 -14.11
N TYR A 269 7.61 21.12 -13.57
CA TYR A 269 6.53 20.35 -14.16
C TYR A 269 6.34 20.72 -15.63
N HIS A 270 6.35 19.74 -16.53
CA HIS A 270 6.26 19.87 -17.99
C HIS A 270 7.33 20.78 -18.62
N SER A 271 8.50 20.88 -18.01
CA SER A 271 9.57 21.80 -18.41
C SER A 271 10.90 21.08 -18.63
N SER A 272 11.80 21.77 -19.39
CA SER A 272 13.16 21.26 -19.62
C SER A 272 14.03 21.18 -18.36
N CYS A 273 13.64 21.83 -17.28
CA CYS A 273 14.35 21.73 -16.01
C CYS A 273 13.94 20.50 -15.17
N ASP A 274 12.97 19.68 -15.62
CA ASP A 274 12.68 18.40 -15.00
C ASP A 274 13.77 17.37 -15.34
N ASN A 275 14.84 17.44 -14.55
CA ASN A 275 16.06 16.65 -14.66
C ASN A 275 16.48 16.10 -13.29
N LEU A 276 17.66 15.46 -13.18
CA LEU A 276 18.12 14.82 -11.94
C LEU A 276 18.24 15.76 -10.74
N SER A 277 18.37 17.08 -10.96
CA SER A 277 18.38 18.07 -9.87
C SER A 277 16.98 18.46 -9.39
N ASN A 278 15.93 18.01 -10.08
CA ASN A 278 14.53 18.28 -9.78
C ASN A 278 13.91 17.16 -8.92
N ILE A 279 14.69 16.51 -8.06
CA ILE A 279 14.23 15.39 -7.22
C ILE A 279 14.49 15.69 -5.74
N ASN A 280 13.50 15.43 -4.92
CA ASN A 280 13.62 15.37 -3.47
C ASN A 280 13.89 13.92 -3.05
N ASP A 281 15.12 13.61 -2.66
CA ASP A 281 15.54 12.25 -2.30
C ASP A 281 14.71 11.66 -1.16
N THR A 282 14.36 12.46 -0.14
CA THR A 282 13.56 12.00 0.99
C THR A 282 12.12 11.66 0.58
N ALA A 283 11.52 12.46 -0.30
CA ALA A 283 10.18 12.17 -0.80
C ALA A 283 10.19 10.93 -1.69
N LEU A 284 11.16 10.84 -2.59
CA LEU A 284 11.34 9.68 -3.47
C LEU A 284 11.54 8.38 -2.67
N ASP A 285 12.38 8.39 -1.65
CA ASP A 285 12.65 7.28 -0.74
C ASP A 285 11.37 6.79 -0.07
N ARG A 286 10.71 7.68 0.68
CA ARG A 286 9.48 7.35 1.41
C ARG A 286 8.35 6.85 0.52
N ASN A 287 8.17 7.44 -0.65
CA ASN A 287 7.12 7.02 -1.57
C ASN A 287 7.47 5.70 -2.29
N SER A 288 8.76 5.43 -2.54
CA SER A 288 9.20 4.14 -3.08
C SER A 288 8.98 3.01 -2.08
N ASP A 289 9.29 3.23 -0.82
CA ASP A 289 9.00 2.28 0.26
C ASP A 289 7.49 2.09 0.46
N ALA A 290 6.70 3.16 0.39
CA ALA A 290 5.26 3.08 0.47
C ALA A 290 4.67 2.28 -0.70
N ALA A 291 5.23 2.40 -1.91
CA ALA A 291 4.84 1.60 -3.07
C ALA A 291 5.10 0.11 -2.84
N ALA A 292 6.30 -0.26 -2.36
CA ALA A 292 6.61 -1.63 -1.99
C ALA A 292 5.69 -2.13 -0.86
N HIS A 293 5.50 -1.34 0.19
CA HIS A 293 4.60 -1.67 1.28
C HIS A 293 3.19 -1.99 0.77
N ALA A 294 2.62 -1.16 -0.10
CA ALA A 294 1.29 -1.40 -0.65
C ALA A 294 1.23 -2.64 -1.54
N VAL A 295 2.26 -2.89 -2.37
CA VAL A 295 2.34 -4.10 -3.19
C VAL A 295 2.36 -5.36 -2.32
N TRP A 296 3.19 -5.41 -1.28
CA TRP A 296 3.25 -6.56 -0.37
C TRP A 296 1.95 -6.74 0.41
N THR A 297 1.46 -5.68 1.04
CA THR A 297 0.25 -5.71 1.86
C THR A 297 -0.98 -6.15 1.07
N LEU A 298 -1.20 -5.55 -0.08
CA LEU A 298 -2.43 -5.78 -0.85
C LEU A 298 -2.37 -7.05 -1.70
N SER A 299 -1.20 -7.63 -1.92
CA SER A 299 -1.04 -8.91 -2.63
C SER A 299 -1.02 -10.13 -1.73
N SER A 300 -0.85 -9.97 -0.42
CA SER A 300 -1.03 -11.06 0.55
C SER A 300 -2.51 -11.36 0.74
N GLY A 301 -2.87 -12.65 0.93
CA GLY A 301 -4.26 -13.14 0.93
C GLY A 301 -5.11 -12.70 2.11
N THR A 302 -4.52 -12.08 3.11
CA THR A 302 -5.22 -11.67 4.32
C THR A 302 -6.02 -10.37 4.16
N GLY A 303 -5.74 -9.54 3.13
CA GLY A 303 -6.38 -8.22 2.99
C GLY A 303 -6.11 -7.26 4.16
N GLU A 304 -5.41 -7.74 5.18
CA GLU A 304 -4.90 -6.92 6.26
C GLU A 304 -3.50 -6.41 5.91
N PRO A 305 -3.17 -5.14 6.22
CA PRO A 305 -1.82 -4.64 6.13
C PRO A 305 -0.88 -5.58 6.91
N PRO A 306 0.34 -5.88 6.45
CA PRO A 306 1.32 -6.54 7.31
C PRO A 306 1.41 -5.66 8.56
N THR A 307 0.98 -6.21 9.65
CA THR A 307 1.16 -5.58 10.95
C THR A 307 2.65 -5.36 11.08
N GLY A 308 3.10 -4.11 11.17
CA GLY A 308 4.51 -3.79 11.41
C GLY A 308 5.03 -4.67 12.53
N GLU A 309 6.33 -5.02 12.53
CA GLU A 309 6.87 -5.93 13.56
C GLU A 309 6.27 -5.59 14.92
N GLY A 310 5.37 -6.45 15.40
CA GLY A 310 4.70 -6.26 16.70
C GLY A 310 3.27 -5.72 16.67
N VAL A 311 2.60 -5.51 15.54
CA VAL A 311 1.17 -5.10 15.51
C VAL A 311 0.28 -6.26 15.08
N PHE A 312 -0.78 -6.53 15.83
CA PHE A 312 -1.78 -7.57 15.58
C PHE A 312 -3.17 -6.99 15.76
N SER A 313 -4.08 -7.16 14.80
CA SER A 313 -5.39 -6.50 14.81
C SER A 313 -6.54 -7.43 14.46
N ASN A 314 -7.76 -6.99 14.78
CA ASN A 314 -9.02 -7.58 14.33
C ASN A 314 -9.98 -6.45 13.96
N THR A 315 -10.52 -6.50 12.74
CA THR A 315 -11.45 -5.52 12.18
C THR A 315 -12.85 -6.09 11.94
N THR A 316 -13.12 -7.27 12.49
CA THR A 316 -14.44 -7.89 12.40
C THR A 316 -15.37 -7.28 13.44
N ASP A 317 -16.49 -6.77 12.99
CA ASP A 317 -17.53 -6.19 13.85
C ASP A 317 -18.10 -7.23 14.83
N VAL A 318 -18.16 -6.86 16.12
CA VAL A 318 -18.80 -7.66 17.15
C VAL A 318 -19.84 -6.82 17.88
N ALA A 319 -21.12 -7.14 17.68
CA ALA A 319 -22.22 -6.42 18.32
C ALA A 319 -22.14 -6.54 19.85
N ILE A 320 -22.37 -5.42 20.56
CA ILE A 320 -22.42 -5.33 22.02
C ILE A 320 -23.89 -5.33 22.44
N PRO A 321 -24.37 -6.34 23.19
CA PRO A 321 -25.76 -6.39 23.64
C PRO A 321 -26.04 -5.32 24.70
N ASP A 322 -27.12 -4.54 24.56
CA ASP A 322 -27.62 -3.56 25.54
C ASP A 322 -27.85 -4.22 26.90
N ALA A 323 -27.19 -3.73 27.94
CA ALA A 323 -27.16 -4.26 29.30
C ALA A 323 -26.98 -5.80 29.36
N GLY A 324 -26.23 -6.36 28.43
CA GLY A 324 -26.13 -7.79 28.19
C GLY A 324 -24.84 -8.45 28.68
N ALA A 325 -24.66 -9.69 28.25
CA ALA A 325 -23.42 -10.41 28.53
C ALA A 325 -22.24 -9.77 27.77
N ALA A 326 -21.05 -9.82 28.39
CA ALA A 326 -19.82 -9.37 27.73
C ALA A 326 -19.54 -10.15 26.46
N VAL A 327 -19.11 -9.45 25.41
CA VAL A 327 -18.66 -10.03 24.15
C VAL A 327 -17.14 -9.99 24.04
N THR A 328 -16.56 -10.80 23.18
CA THR A 328 -15.11 -10.80 22.94
C THR A 328 -14.78 -10.80 21.46
N SER A 329 -13.77 -10.01 21.09
CA SER A 329 -13.08 -10.05 19.81
C SER A 329 -11.66 -10.58 20.04
N SER A 330 -11.16 -11.49 19.19
CA SER A 330 -9.89 -12.18 19.41
C SER A 330 -8.85 -11.81 18.37
N VAL A 331 -7.59 -11.73 18.81
CA VAL A 331 -6.41 -11.54 17.97
C VAL A 331 -5.41 -12.65 18.28
N ALA A 332 -4.94 -13.36 17.26
CA ALA A 332 -3.88 -14.35 17.40
C ALA A 332 -2.51 -13.67 17.25
N VAL A 333 -1.72 -13.68 18.32
CA VAL A 333 -0.33 -13.19 18.32
C VAL A 333 0.60 -14.38 18.09
N THR A 334 1.45 -14.29 17.09
CA THR A 334 2.41 -15.31 16.70
C THR A 334 3.76 -14.70 16.36
N GLY A 335 4.81 -15.52 16.31
CA GLY A 335 6.15 -15.07 15.87
C GLY A 335 6.91 -14.20 16.87
N ARG A 336 6.38 -14.03 18.11
CA ARG A 336 7.08 -13.29 19.16
C ARG A 336 7.91 -14.23 20.03
N THR A 337 8.99 -13.72 20.60
CA THR A 337 9.82 -14.47 21.56
C THR A 337 9.62 -13.90 22.97
N GLY A 338 9.45 -14.79 23.97
CA GLY A 338 9.33 -14.40 25.37
C GLY A 338 7.98 -13.79 25.75
N ASN A 339 8.02 -12.87 26.69
CA ASN A 339 6.84 -12.21 27.25
C ASN A 339 6.46 -10.94 26.48
N ALA A 340 5.22 -10.50 26.67
CA ALA A 340 4.73 -9.21 26.18
C ALA A 340 5.48 -8.05 26.84
N PRO A 341 5.52 -6.84 26.23
CA PRO A 341 6.25 -5.71 26.79
C PRO A 341 5.54 -5.10 28.02
N ALA A 342 6.30 -4.39 28.84
CA ALA A 342 5.77 -3.60 29.96
C ALA A 342 4.93 -2.37 29.50
N ALA A 343 4.98 -2.04 28.22
CA ALA A 343 4.25 -0.94 27.61
C ALA A 343 3.46 -1.38 26.37
N LEU A 344 2.78 -2.54 26.47
CA LEU A 344 1.91 -3.05 25.38
C LEU A 344 0.83 -2.03 25.05
N GLN A 345 0.76 -1.62 23.77
CA GLN A 345 -0.25 -0.67 23.31
C GLN A 345 -1.50 -1.43 22.84
N VAL A 346 -2.67 -0.99 23.30
CA VAL A 346 -3.98 -1.57 22.98
C VAL A 346 -4.83 -0.48 22.33
N GLY A 347 -4.81 -0.41 21.00
CA GLY A 347 -5.68 0.49 20.25
C GLY A 347 -7.07 -0.11 20.12
N VAL A 348 -8.12 0.66 20.41
CA VAL A 348 -9.52 0.22 20.28
C VAL A 348 -10.33 1.24 19.51
N ASP A 349 -11.23 0.76 18.69
CA ASP A 349 -12.31 1.51 18.07
C ASP A 349 -13.63 0.76 18.37
N ILE A 350 -14.44 1.35 19.27
CA ILE A 350 -15.73 0.82 19.69
C ILE A 350 -16.77 1.90 19.41
N LYS A 351 -17.70 1.59 18.54
CA LYS A 351 -18.84 2.46 18.25
C LYS A 351 -19.93 2.21 19.28
N HIS A 352 -20.38 3.24 19.97
CA HIS A 352 -21.43 3.14 20.98
C HIS A 352 -22.09 4.52 21.18
N THR A 353 -23.38 4.56 21.43
CA THR A 353 -24.14 5.81 21.60
C THR A 353 -23.97 6.44 22.97
N TYR A 354 -23.43 5.73 23.94
CA TYR A 354 -23.09 6.26 25.29
C TYR A 354 -21.89 5.47 25.87
N ARG A 355 -20.66 5.93 25.63
CA ARG A 355 -19.45 5.19 26.02
C ARG A 355 -19.29 5.02 27.54
N GLY A 356 -20.04 5.81 28.33
CA GLY A 356 -20.07 5.71 29.77
C GLY A 356 -20.55 4.37 30.30
N ASP A 357 -21.35 3.65 29.53
CA ASP A 357 -21.92 2.36 29.91
C ASP A 357 -20.95 1.19 29.67
N LEU A 358 -19.86 1.45 28.97
CA LEU A 358 -18.92 0.40 28.57
C LEU A 358 -17.86 0.11 29.63
N VAL A 359 -17.69 -1.18 29.88
CA VAL A 359 -16.54 -1.79 30.56
C VAL A 359 -15.69 -2.50 29.53
N VAL A 360 -14.38 -2.18 29.46
CA VAL A 360 -13.46 -2.73 28.48
C VAL A 360 -12.26 -3.37 29.16
N ASP A 361 -11.96 -4.62 28.82
CA ASP A 361 -10.80 -5.36 29.31
C ASP A 361 -9.99 -5.96 28.17
N LEU A 362 -8.67 -6.01 28.33
CA LEU A 362 -7.81 -6.90 27.58
C LEU A 362 -7.64 -8.22 28.33
N LEU A 363 -7.82 -9.34 27.64
CA LEU A 363 -7.54 -10.67 28.18
C LEU A 363 -6.28 -11.24 27.52
N ALA A 364 -5.31 -11.64 28.33
CA ALA A 364 -4.11 -12.32 27.88
C ALA A 364 -4.39 -13.79 27.50
N PRO A 365 -3.45 -14.48 26.85
CA PRO A 365 -3.63 -15.87 26.40
C PRO A 365 -3.93 -16.88 27.54
N ASP A 366 -3.45 -16.62 28.73
CA ASP A 366 -3.71 -17.43 29.93
C ASP A 366 -5.04 -17.10 30.64
N GLY A 367 -5.73 -16.04 30.19
CA GLY A 367 -6.99 -15.54 30.74
C GLY A 367 -6.83 -14.38 31.75
N SER A 368 -5.63 -13.94 32.06
CA SER A 368 -5.38 -12.75 32.88
C SER A 368 -6.05 -11.53 32.26
N ALA A 369 -6.72 -10.71 33.11
CA ALA A 369 -7.52 -9.59 32.66
C ALA A 369 -6.89 -8.26 33.05
N TYR A 370 -6.75 -7.35 32.10
CA TYR A 370 -6.26 -5.98 32.27
C TYR A 370 -7.39 -5.00 31.99
N ARG A 371 -7.87 -4.28 32.99
CA ARG A 371 -8.92 -3.28 32.85
C ARG A 371 -8.41 -2.08 32.07
N LEU A 372 -9.02 -1.82 30.90
CA LEU A 372 -8.73 -0.66 30.07
C LEU A 372 -9.66 0.51 30.39
N LYS A 373 -10.97 0.25 30.55
CA LYS A 373 -11.98 1.26 30.87
C LYS A 373 -13.00 0.75 31.86
N ASN A 374 -13.34 1.58 32.85
CA ASN A 374 -14.49 1.37 33.71
C ASN A 374 -15.71 2.12 33.13
N SER A 375 -16.90 1.66 33.45
CA SER A 375 -18.13 2.42 33.22
C SER A 375 -18.16 3.70 34.08
N SER A 376 -18.83 4.75 33.59
CA SER A 376 -18.97 6.04 34.26
C SER A 376 -20.25 6.73 33.82
N SER A 377 -21.26 6.80 34.65
CA SER A 377 -22.55 7.41 34.35
C SER A 377 -22.50 8.91 34.03
N GLY A 378 -21.36 9.57 34.25
CA GLY A 378 -21.14 10.97 33.86
C GLY A 378 -20.46 11.17 32.52
N ASP A 379 -20.11 10.10 31.79
CA ASP A 379 -19.41 10.17 30.50
C ASP A 379 -20.40 9.90 29.34
N SER A 380 -21.16 10.92 28.97
CA SER A 380 -22.21 10.84 27.96
C SER A 380 -21.72 10.97 26.50
N ALA A 381 -20.41 10.95 26.27
CA ALA A 381 -19.89 11.00 24.91
C ALA A 381 -20.07 9.67 24.20
N ASP A 382 -20.11 9.73 22.86
CA ASP A 382 -20.15 8.56 21.98
C ASP A 382 -18.75 7.93 21.85
N ASN A 383 -18.71 6.68 21.45
CA ASN A 383 -17.56 5.91 20.99
C ASN A 383 -16.37 5.85 21.94
N VAL A 384 -15.62 4.77 21.90
CA VAL A 384 -14.30 4.64 22.54
C VAL A 384 -13.26 4.44 21.45
N ILE A 385 -12.60 5.53 21.03
CA ILE A 385 -11.56 5.51 20.00
C ILE A 385 -10.29 6.03 20.65
N THR A 386 -9.41 5.10 21.09
CA THR A 386 -8.22 5.47 21.87
C THR A 386 -7.20 4.33 21.92
N THR A 387 -6.01 4.63 22.43
CA THR A 387 -4.97 3.63 22.72
C THR A 387 -4.65 3.63 24.19
N TYR A 388 -4.71 2.45 24.81
CA TYR A 388 -4.32 2.20 26.18
C TYR A 388 -2.91 1.60 26.25
N THR A 389 -2.17 1.89 27.30
CA THR A 389 -0.88 1.25 27.58
C THR A 389 -1.05 0.30 28.76
N VAL A 390 -0.63 -0.96 28.58
CA VAL A 390 -0.76 -2.03 29.58
C VAL A 390 0.61 -2.61 29.89
N ASN A 391 0.90 -2.80 31.18
CA ASN A 391 2.06 -3.60 31.55
C ASN A 391 1.67 -5.09 31.53
N ALA A 392 2.03 -5.76 30.45
CA ALA A 392 1.77 -7.18 30.24
C ALA A 392 3.04 -8.04 30.29
N SER A 393 4.10 -7.56 30.95
CA SER A 393 5.42 -8.22 30.99
C SER A 393 5.44 -9.57 31.72
N SER A 394 4.40 -9.91 32.45
CA SER A 394 4.19 -11.25 33.02
C SER A 394 3.62 -12.26 32.05
N GLU A 395 3.01 -11.80 30.94
CA GLU A 395 2.26 -12.64 30.01
C GLU A 395 3.14 -13.14 28.87
N VAL A 396 2.91 -14.38 28.42
CA VAL A 396 3.53 -14.89 27.19
C VAL A 396 2.99 -14.10 26.00
N ALA A 397 3.90 -13.59 25.15
CA ALA A 397 3.50 -12.76 24.01
C ALA A 397 2.61 -13.51 23.02
N ASN A 398 3.01 -14.74 22.63
CA ASN A 398 2.27 -15.55 21.67
C ASN A 398 1.00 -16.16 22.29
N GLY A 399 -0.07 -16.19 21.50
CA GLY A 399 -1.32 -16.79 21.91
C GLY A 399 -2.53 -15.97 21.47
N SER A 400 -3.72 -16.39 21.93
CA SER A 400 -4.98 -15.69 21.60
C SER A 400 -5.28 -14.63 22.66
N TRP A 401 -5.02 -13.38 22.32
CA TRP A 401 -5.44 -12.23 23.09
C TRP A 401 -6.89 -11.86 22.74
N LYS A 402 -7.64 -11.29 23.69
CA LYS A 402 -9.05 -10.92 23.45
C LYS A 402 -9.34 -9.53 24.02
N LEU A 403 -10.05 -8.72 23.23
CA LEU A 403 -10.73 -7.54 23.75
C LEU A 403 -12.11 -7.99 24.25
N ARG A 404 -12.41 -7.76 25.52
CA ARG A 404 -13.71 -8.04 26.13
C ARG A 404 -14.41 -6.72 26.40
N VAL A 405 -15.64 -6.59 25.90
CA VAL A 405 -16.47 -5.41 26.09
C VAL A 405 -17.83 -5.80 26.67
N GLN A 406 -18.31 -5.05 27.63
CA GLN A 406 -19.64 -5.20 28.21
C GLN A 406 -20.30 -3.84 28.31
N ASP A 407 -21.53 -3.75 27.86
CA ASP A 407 -22.44 -2.66 28.19
C ASP A 407 -23.19 -3.04 29.49
N VAL A 408 -23.11 -2.17 30.51
CA VAL A 408 -23.65 -2.42 31.85
C VAL A 408 -24.91 -1.60 32.16
N ALA A 409 -25.38 -0.77 31.22
CA ALA A 409 -26.61 0.02 31.38
C ALA A 409 -27.56 -0.24 30.20
N ARG A 410 -28.75 0.33 30.25
CA ARG A 410 -29.79 0.13 29.23
C ARG A 410 -29.98 1.35 28.37
N GLN A 411 -30.50 1.13 27.15
CA GLN A 411 -30.98 2.10 26.16
C GLN A 411 -29.97 2.46 25.05
N ASP A 412 -28.71 2.11 25.23
CA ASP A 412 -27.67 2.41 24.27
C ASP A 412 -27.19 1.17 23.53
N THR A 413 -26.64 1.32 22.33
CA THR A 413 -26.22 0.21 21.46
C THR A 413 -24.90 0.50 20.81
N GLY A 414 -24.15 -0.57 20.48
CA GLY A 414 -22.88 -0.43 19.81
C GLY A 414 -22.26 -1.75 19.36
N TYR A 415 -21.05 -1.65 18.89
CA TYR A 415 -20.25 -2.79 18.46
C TYR A 415 -18.75 -2.47 18.58
N ILE A 416 -17.94 -3.51 18.72
CA ILE A 416 -16.50 -3.42 18.52
C ILE A 416 -16.29 -3.34 17.01
N ASP A 417 -15.78 -2.22 16.49
CA ASP A 417 -15.48 -2.02 15.08
C ASP A 417 -14.09 -2.63 14.75
N SER A 418 -13.09 -2.24 15.55
CA SER A 418 -11.75 -2.79 15.40
C SER A 418 -10.93 -2.65 16.69
N TRP A 419 -9.86 -3.43 16.79
CA TRP A 419 -8.85 -3.24 17.82
C TRP A 419 -7.51 -3.84 17.43
N LYS A 420 -6.43 -3.37 18.05
CA LYS A 420 -5.07 -3.83 17.78
C LYS A 420 -4.19 -3.86 19.01
N LEU A 421 -3.20 -4.76 18.96
CA LEU A 421 -2.07 -4.81 19.91
C LEU A 421 -0.81 -4.36 19.17
N THR A 422 -0.01 -3.53 19.81
CA THR A 422 1.34 -3.16 19.35
C THR A 422 2.34 -3.52 20.43
N PHE A 423 3.26 -4.45 20.07
CA PHE A 423 4.28 -5.02 20.97
C PHE A 423 5.57 -4.24 20.92
#